data_7ff93abf4e2e7e1d642148c3c4442f84
#
_entry.id   7ff93abf4e2e7e1d642148c3c4442f84
#
_cell.length_a   1.000
_cell.length_b   1.000
_cell.length_c   1.000
_cell.angle_alpha   90.00
_cell.angle_beta   90.00
_cell.angle_gamma   90.00
#
_symmetry.space_group_name_H-M   'P 1'
#
loop_
_entity.id
_entity.type
_entity.pdbx_description
1 polymer ?
#
loop_
_entity_poly.entity_id
_entity_poly.type
_entity_poly.pdbx_seq_one_letter_code
_entity_poly.pdbx_strand_id
1 'polypeptide(L)'
;MDTPCHWIYYPDPQLPYHRILVRHNFCPNSKGYWTETNNNRIGMRKSNHNFKYMNHYAYPLNTIKKPEVMKNLLTWSKEHGVIGLGRWGEHRHYNSDVTVELAMKLADSLAQI
;
A
#
# COMPACT_ATOMS: atom_id res chain seq x y z
N MET A 1 -6.19 21.68 10.22
CA MET A 1 -6.98 20.63 10.93
C MET A 1 -6.23 20.33 12.20
N ASP A 2 -6.79 20.68 13.33
CA ASP A 2 -6.19 20.48 14.64
C ASP A 2 -6.75 19.16 15.23
N THR A 3 -5.94 18.11 15.22
CA THR A 3 -6.28 16.76 15.69
C THR A 3 -5.00 15.99 15.98
N PRO A 4 -4.96 15.16 17.04
CA PRO A 4 -3.81 14.29 17.30
C PRO A 4 -3.76 13.06 16.37
N CYS A 5 -4.77 12.84 15.55
CA CYS A 5 -4.85 11.67 14.68
C CYS A 5 -3.94 11.81 13.46
N HIS A 6 -3.18 10.77 13.14
CA HIS A 6 -2.39 10.67 11.91
C HIS A 6 -3.28 10.38 10.68
N TRP A 7 -4.31 9.55 10.87
CA TRP A 7 -5.33 9.20 9.88
C TRP A 7 -6.72 9.38 10.44
N ILE A 8 -7.63 9.84 9.58
CA ILE A 8 -9.06 9.93 9.88
C ILE A 8 -9.80 9.19 8.79
N TYR A 9 -10.59 8.18 9.16
CA TYR A 9 -11.39 7.39 8.23
C TYR A 9 -12.83 7.88 8.21
N TYR A 10 -13.41 7.93 7.02
CA TYR A 10 -14.78 8.36 6.78
C TYR A 10 -15.54 7.23 6.09
N PRO A 11 -16.40 6.50 6.83
CA PRO A 11 -17.17 5.39 6.27
C PRO A 11 -18.34 5.85 5.39
N ASP A 12 -18.76 7.11 5.47
CA ASP A 12 -19.88 7.64 4.72
C ASP A 12 -19.66 7.52 3.20
N PRO A 13 -20.53 6.76 2.48
CA PRO A 13 -20.40 6.57 1.04
C PRO A 13 -20.71 7.83 0.22
N GLN A 14 -21.34 8.84 0.80
CA GLN A 14 -21.66 10.10 0.13
C GLN A 14 -20.47 11.06 0.09
N LEU A 15 -19.45 10.85 0.94
CA LEU A 15 -18.24 11.65 0.90
C LEU A 15 -17.33 11.22 -0.27
N PRO A 16 -16.70 12.19 -0.95
CA PRO A 16 -15.82 11.89 -2.08
C PRO A 16 -14.50 11.24 -1.67
N TYR A 17 -14.15 11.25 -0.41
CA TYR A 17 -12.95 10.65 0.15
C TYR A 17 -13.31 9.68 1.27
N HIS A 18 -12.48 8.69 1.50
CA HIS A 18 -12.66 7.70 2.57
C HIS A 18 -11.63 7.82 3.68
N ARG A 19 -10.53 8.56 3.43
CA ARG A 19 -9.47 8.78 4.42
C ARG A 19 -8.80 10.14 4.22
N ILE A 20 -8.42 10.77 5.33
CA ILE A 20 -7.55 11.95 5.37
C ILE A 20 -6.26 11.57 6.11
N LEU A 21 -5.11 11.98 5.58
CA LEU A 21 -3.83 11.94 6.26
C LEU A 21 -3.48 13.35 6.75
N VAL A 22 -3.20 13.47 8.04
CA VAL A 22 -2.86 14.72 8.70
C VAL A 22 -1.33 14.84 8.76
N ARG A 23 -0.77 15.55 7.79
CA ARG A 23 0.69 15.54 7.52
C ARG A 23 1.54 16.03 8.68
N HIS A 24 1.12 17.07 9.39
CA HIS A 24 1.92 17.64 10.49
C HIS A 24 2.10 16.69 11.67
N ASN A 25 1.25 15.68 11.82
CA ASN A 25 1.43 14.63 12.83
C ASN A 25 2.50 13.60 12.45
N PHE A 26 2.84 13.47 11.16
CA PHE A 26 3.99 12.68 10.71
C PHE A 26 5.27 13.49 10.62
N CYS A 27 5.16 14.75 10.20
CA CYS A 27 6.27 15.65 10.01
C CYS A 27 5.87 17.06 10.51
N PRO A 28 6.38 17.52 11.68
CA PRO A 28 5.88 18.73 12.37
C PRO A 28 5.88 20.00 11.53
N ASN A 29 6.82 20.14 10.60
CA ASN A 29 6.93 21.32 9.74
C ASN A 29 6.10 21.23 8.45
N SER A 30 5.37 20.15 8.23
CA SER A 30 4.57 20.00 7.02
C SER A 30 3.21 20.69 7.16
N LYS A 31 2.74 21.27 6.05
CA LYS A 31 1.44 21.95 5.98
C LYS A 31 0.47 21.14 5.13
N GLY A 32 -0.83 21.35 5.38
CA GLY A 32 -1.91 20.73 4.62
C GLY A 32 -2.23 19.29 5.04
N TYR A 33 -3.01 18.63 4.23
CA TYR A 33 -3.46 17.26 4.43
C TYR A 33 -3.64 16.56 3.07
N TRP A 34 -3.67 15.25 3.07
CA TRP A 34 -3.98 14.45 1.90
C TRP A 34 -5.32 13.77 2.06
N THR A 35 -6.09 13.74 0.99
CA THR A 35 -7.32 12.96 0.91
C THR A 35 -7.13 11.78 -0.01
N GLU A 36 -7.61 10.62 0.40
CA GLU A 36 -7.67 9.43 -0.42
C GLU A 36 -9.09 9.18 -0.90
N THR A 37 -9.23 8.92 -2.19
CA THR A 37 -10.50 8.72 -2.87
C THR A 37 -10.43 7.43 -3.69
N ASN A 38 -11.42 6.57 -3.58
CA ASN A 38 -11.55 5.42 -4.48
C ASN A 38 -11.87 5.88 -5.90
N ASN A 39 -11.37 5.16 -6.91
CA ASN A 39 -11.56 5.52 -8.32
C ASN A 39 -13.03 5.62 -8.72
N ASN A 40 -13.91 4.80 -8.17
CA ASN A 40 -15.35 4.84 -8.42
C ASN A 40 -16.07 6.07 -7.82
N ARG A 41 -15.38 6.86 -6.98
CA ARG A 41 -15.89 8.08 -6.38
C ARG A 41 -15.29 9.37 -6.99
N ILE A 42 -14.45 9.25 -8.01
CA ILE A 42 -13.76 10.41 -8.60
C ILE A 42 -14.74 11.44 -9.15
N GLY A 43 -15.86 11.02 -9.75
CA GLY A 43 -16.90 11.92 -10.27
C GLY A 43 -17.65 12.75 -9.22
N MET A 44 -17.58 12.37 -7.94
CA MET A 44 -18.20 13.11 -6.83
C MET A 44 -17.35 14.31 -6.37
N ARG A 45 -16.17 14.51 -6.94
CA ARG A 45 -15.24 15.57 -6.53
C ARG A 45 -15.52 16.88 -7.24
N LYS A 46 -15.94 17.88 -6.47
CA LYS A 46 -15.65 19.30 -6.74
C LYS A 46 -14.40 19.65 -5.90
N SER A 47 -13.21 19.66 -6.47
CA SER A 47 -12.03 19.94 -5.65
C SER A 47 -10.98 20.78 -6.35
N ASN A 48 -10.60 21.86 -5.69
CA ASN A 48 -9.40 22.62 -5.96
C ASN A 48 -8.22 21.96 -5.23
N HIS A 49 -7.67 20.87 -5.78
CA HIS A 49 -6.46 20.28 -5.26
C HIS A 49 -5.23 20.90 -5.91
N ASN A 50 -4.24 21.26 -5.10
CA ASN A 50 -2.95 21.75 -5.59
C ASN A 50 -2.16 20.63 -6.28
N PHE A 51 -2.43 19.37 -5.93
CA PHE A 51 -1.75 18.19 -6.49
C PHE A 51 -2.68 16.97 -6.46
N LYS A 52 -2.61 16.14 -7.51
CA LYS A 52 -3.32 14.86 -7.62
C LYS A 52 -2.35 13.77 -8.08
N TYR A 53 -2.38 12.65 -7.38
CA TYR A 53 -1.69 11.43 -7.77
C TYR A 53 -2.70 10.27 -7.85
N MET A 54 -2.55 9.41 -8.85
CA MET A 54 -3.38 8.21 -9.02
C MET A 54 -2.50 6.98 -8.91
N ASN A 55 -2.85 6.09 -7.97
CA ASN A 55 -2.25 4.77 -7.87
C ASN A 55 -3.25 3.73 -8.36
N HIS A 56 -2.89 3.01 -9.43
CA HIS A 56 -3.73 1.97 -10.01
C HIS A 56 -3.68 0.65 -9.21
N TYR A 57 -2.62 0.44 -8.43
CA TYR A 57 -2.33 -0.80 -7.71
C TYR A 57 -2.06 -0.51 -6.24
N ALA A 58 -3.13 -0.29 -5.47
CA ALA A 58 -2.99 0.08 -4.05
C ALA A 58 -2.64 -1.13 -3.17
N TYR A 59 -3.32 -2.26 -3.37
CA TYR A 59 -3.16 -3.47 -2.55
C TYR A 59 -3.37 -4.76 -3.35
N PRO A 60 -2.65 -5.85 -2.99
CA PRO A 60 -2.95 -7.19 -3.50
C PRO A 60 -4.35 -7.63 -3.06
N LEU A 61 -5.18 -8.09 -4.00
CA LEU A 61 -6.51 -8.62 -3.67
C LEU A 61 -6.42 -9.98 -2.99
N ASN A 62 -7.19 -10.17 -1.93
CA ASN A 62 -7.34 -11.43 -1.23
C ASN A 62 -8.53 -12.20 -1.81
N THR A 63 -8.26 -13.18 -2.66
CA THR A 63 -9.26 -14.09 -3.20
C THR A 63 -9.07 -15.50 -2.60
N ILE A 64 -10.12 -16.32 -2.63
CA ILE A 64 -10.09 -17.69 -2.07
C ILE A 64 -8.97 -18.54 -2.72
N LYS A 65 -8.78 -18.43 -4.04
CA LYS A 65 -7.77 -19.20 -4.78
C LYS A 65 -6.36 -18.62 -4.71
N LYS A 66 -6.19 -17.41 -4.17
CA LYS A 66 -4.90 -16.71 -4.14
C LYS A 66 -3.77 -17.51 -3.49
N PRO A 67 -3.94 -18.18 -2.32
CA PRO A 67 -2.85 -18.91 -1.69
C PRO A 67 -2.26 -20.00 -2.59
N GLU A 68 -3.12 -20.76 -3.26
CA GLU A 68 -2.70 -21.82 -4.18
C GLU A 68 -2.00 -21.26 -5.42
N VAL A 69 -2.61 -20.27 -6.08
CA VAL A 69 -2.05 -19.62 -7.28
C VAL A 69 -0.70 -19.00 -6.97
N MET A 70 -0.56 -18.29 -5.85
CA MET A 70 0.70 -17.64 -5.48
C MET A 70 1.76 -18.66 -5.09
N LYS A 71 1.41 -19.75 -4.41
CA LYS A 71 2.36 -20.82 -4.12
C LYS A 71 2.95 -21.38 -5.41
N ASN A 72 2.12 -21.72 -6.36
CA ASN A 72 2.56 -22.30 -7.64
C ASN A 72 3.42 -21.31 -8.44
N LEU A 73 3.00 -20.04 -8.51
CA LEU A 73 3.73 -18.98 -9.21
C LEU A 73 5.11 -18.74 -8.59
N LEU A 74 5.20 -18.59 -7.28
CA LEU A 74 6.46 -18.31 -6.58
C LEU A 74 7.42 -19.50 -6.64
N THR A 75 6.91 -20.73 -6.59
CA THR A 75 7.72 -21.94 -6.80
C THR A 75 8.32 -21.94 -8.20
N TRP A 76 7.46 -21.79 -9.22
CA TRP A 76 7.90 -21.73 -10.62
C TRP A 76 8.91 -20.59 -10.85
N SER A 77 8.64 -19.39 -10.34
CA SER A 77 9.56 -18.25 -10.49
C SER A 77 10.93 -18.54 -9.89
N LYS A 78 10.97 -19.14 -8.70
CA LYS A 78 12.23 -19.51 -8.03
C LYS A 78 13.05 -20.51 -8.83
N GLU A 79 12.39 -21.52 -9.42
CA GLU A 79 13.04 -22.52 -10.30
C GLU A 79 13.63 -21.88 -11.56
N HIS A 80 13.10 -20.71 -11.97
CA HIS A 80 13.59 -19.91 -13.11
C HIS A 80 14.49 -18.73 -12.70
N GLY A 81 15.01 -18.74 -11.47
CA GLY A 81 15.97 -17.72 -11.00
C GLY A 81 15.32 -16.39 -10.60
N VAL A 82 14.00 -16.33 -10.44
CA VAL A 82 13.29 -15.12 -10.03
C VAL A 82 12.71 -15.30 -8.63
N ILE A 83 13.15 -14.47 -7.70
CA ILE A 83 12.68 -14.50 -6.30
C ILE A 83 11.75 -13.31 -6.06
N GLY A 84 10.48 -13.59 -5.76
CA GLY A 84 9.52 -12.57 -5.36
C GLY A 84 9.79 -12.12 -3.92
N LEU A 85 9.79 -10.81 -3.67
CA LEU A 85 9.98 -10.24 -2.35
C LEU A 85 9.03 -9.06 -2.11
N GLY A 86 8.51 -8.98 -0.88
CA GLY A 86 7.69 -7.87 -0.42
C GLY A 86 6.24 -7.94 -0.89
N ARG A 87 5.53 -6.83 -0.66
CA ARG A 87 4.08 -6.76 -0.86
C ARG A 87 3.63 -7.18 -2.26
N TRP A 88 4.32 -6.74 -3.27
CA TRP A 88 3.96 -7.03 -4.67
C TRP A 88 4.64 -8.30 -5.19
N GLY A 89 5.91 -8.54 -4.84
CA GLY A 89 6.62 -9.73 -5.27
C GLY A 89 6.06 -11.04 -4.71
N GLU A 90 5.56 -11.02 -3.47
CA GLU A 90 4.89 -12.16 -2.84
C GLU A 90 3.36 -12.04 -2.81
N HIS A 91 2.82 -10.92 -3.32
CA HIS A 91 1.40 -10.60 -3.34
C HIS A 91 0.73 -10.71 -1.96
N ARG A 92 1.41 -10.20 -0.91
CA ARG A 92 0.99 -10.24 0.49
C ARG A 92 0.88 -8.86 1.11
N HIS A 93 0.05 -8.75 2.16
CA HIS A 93 -0.17 -7.52 2.91
C HIS A 93 0.93 -7.32 3.97
N TYR A 94 2.15 -7.06 3.52
CA TYR A 94 3.26 -6.76 4.43
C TYR A 94 3.32 -5.27 4.78
N ASN A 95 3.70 -4.97 6.02
CA ASN A 95 4.17 -3.66 6.42
C ASN A 95 5.65 -3.47 6.01
N SER A 96 6.13 -2.24 6.04
CA SER A 96 7.49 -1.90 5.59
C SER A 96 8.57 -2.60 6.41
N ASP A 97 8.39 -2.68 7.73
CA ASP A 97 9.30 -3.36 8.66
C ASP A 97 9.47 -4.84 8.32
N VAL A 98 8.34 -5.55 8.10
CA VAL A 98 8.34 -6.96 7.68
C VAL A 98 9.05 -7.13 6.34
N THR A 99 8.82 -6.22 5.39
CA THR A 99 9.47 -6.27 4.07
C THR A 99 10.99 -6.10 4.19
N VAL A 100 11.46 -5.18 5.04
CA VAL A 100 12.89 -4.99 5.30
C VAL A 100 13.50 -6.23 5.94
N GLU A 101 12.86 -6.80 6.95
CA GLU A 101 13.34 -8.03 7.59
C GLU A 101 13.48 -9.20 6.61
N LEU A 102 12.47 -9.39 5.75
CA LEU A 102 12.51 -10.43 4.71
C LEU A 102 13.63 -10.18 3.68
N ALA A 103 13.87 -8.93 3.32
CA ALA A 103 14.95 -8.56 2.41
C ALA A 103 16.32 -8.88 3.01
N MET A 104 16.54 -8.58 4.28
CA MET A 104 17.78 -8.93 4.99
C MET A 104 17.99 -10.44 5.04
N LYS A 105 16.99 -11.21 5.43
CA LYS A 105 17.05 -12.68 5.46
C LYS A 105 17.35 -13.28 4.09
N LEU A 106 16.76 -12.73 3.04
CA LEU A 106 17.03 -13.17 1.66
C LEU A 106 18.48 -12.85 1.27
N ALA A 107 18.96 -11.65 1.53
CA ALA A 107 20.35 -11.25 1.25
C ALA A 107 21.36 -12.17 1.95
N ASP A 108 21.16 -12.44 3.24
CA ASP A 108 22.02 -13.36 4.01
C ASP A 108 22.03 -14.77 3.41
N SER A 109 20.87 -15.27 2.96
CA SER A 109 20.76 -16.59 2.34
C SER A 109 21.48 -16.68 0.99
N LEU A 110 21.49 -15.59 0.22
CA LEU A 110 22.17 -15.53 -1.07
C LEU A 110 23.69 -15.34 -0.92
N ALA A 111 24.14 -14.71 0.16
CA ALA A 111 25.58 -14.53 0.44
C ALA A 111 26.28 -15.83 0.91
N GLN A 112 25.54 -16.89 1.20
CA GLN A 112 26.05 -18.19 1.64
C GLN A 112 26.19 -19.20 0.48
N ILE A 113 25.83 -18.81 -0.72
CA ILE A 113 25.98 -19.60 -1.95
C ILE A 113 27.28 -19.23 -2.66
#